data_846402e73990ce0554e787e78d89e286
#
_entry.id   846402e73990ce0554e787e78d89e286
#
_cell.length_a   1.000
_cell.length_b   1.000
_cell.length_c   1.000
_cell.angle_alpha   90.00
_cell.angle_beta   90.00
_cell.angle_gamma   90.00
#
_symmetry.space_group_name_H-M   'P 1'
#
loop_
_entity.id
_entity.type
_entity.pdbx_description
1 polymer ?
#
loop_
_entity_poly.entity_id
_entity_poly.type
_entity_poly.pdbx_seq_one_letter_code
_entity_poly.pdbx_strand_id
1 'polypeptide(L)'
;AYTLAIVDEGLLDLTRFRTPEPWKAFNAREALGVNTWDLYNYVVGAYGGRIEQLFSIGGDDALNKGPKAIVNRFKPVVRFDGPFLLKKGKTARHTYQMPNYNGRVKIMVVAGNGEAYGHADKSVMVRKPVMLLGTLPRVIGVGEEMVVPATVFATEDGVGAVNVSIACSSNMEVVGETTRSLSFERKGDQQALFRIRVKKNPGIGKVTITAAGKGDKSVYETELEIRTVRRPQVKVTAATLEVGKSWKETVAMPGATGTNQLTLEVSDIAPVNVSSRLSYLLGYPHGCLEQITSKGFPQLYIS
;
A
#
# COMPACT_ATOMS: atom_id res chain seq x y z
N ALA A 1 6.43 31.17 -17.68
CA ALA A 1 6.48 29.72 -17.49
C ALA A 1 5.19 29.25 -16.82
N TYR A 2 4.84 27.97 -17.00
CA TYR A 2 3.70 27.37 -16.31
C TYR A 2 3.96 25.89 -16.02
N THR A 3 3.28 25.38 -15.03
CA THR A 3 3.24 23.95 -14.68
C THR A 3 1.83 23.40 -14.85
N LEU A 4 1.72 22.11 -15.09
CA LEU A 4 0.47 21.40 -15.26
C LEU A 4 0.43 20.21 -14.31
N ALA A 5 -0.65 20.09 -13.52
CA ALA A 5 -0.91 18.92 -12.70
C ALA A 5 -2.26 18.30 -13.06
N ILE A 6 -2.32 16.98 -13.09
CA ILE A 6 -3.55 16.20 -13.28
C ILE A 6 -3.63 15.22 -12.12
N VAL A 7 -4.57 15.43 -11.21
CA VAL A 7 -4.65 14.69 -9.95
C VAL A 7 -6.07 14.18 -9.71
N ASP A 8 -6.16 12.97 -9.19
CA ASP A 8 -7.40 12.38 -8.68
C ASP A 8 -8.06 13.34 -7.68
N GLU A 9 -9.32 13.72 -7.92
CA GLU A 9 -10.04 14.67 -7.07
C GLU A 9 -10.29 14.09 -5.68
N GLY A 10 -10.54 12.78 -5.55
CA GLY A 10 -10.68 12.13 -4.25
C GLY A 10 -9.41 12.20 -3.40
N LEU A 11 -8.23 12.11 -4.04
CA LEU A 11 -6.95 12.29 -3.34
C LEU A 11 -6.77 13.74 -2.86
N LEU A 12 -7.18 14.72 -3.66
CA LEU A 12 -7.14 16.13 -3.28
C LEU A 12 -8.08 16.43 -2.10
N ASP A 13 -9.26 15.82 -2.09
CA ASP A 13 -10.21 15.96 -0.99
C ASP A 13 -9.68 15.36 0.32
N LEU A 14 -9.07 14.17 0.25
CA LEU A 14 -8.44 13.53 1.41
C LEU A 14 -7.28 14.36 1.99
N THR A 15 -6.48 14.97 1.13
CA THR A 15 -5.33 15.79 1.53
C THR A 15 -5.69 17.24 1.81
N ARG A 16 -6.93 17.65 1.50
CA ARG A 16 -7.39 19.05 1.51
C ARG A 16 -6.52 19.98 0.65
N PHE A 17 -5.86 19.40 -0.36
CA PHE A 17 -5.00 20.16 -1.24
C PHE A 17 -5.83 21.03 -2.18
N ARG A 18 -5.44 22.29 -2.35
CA ARG A 18 -6.04 23.25 -3.27
C ARG A 18 -5.03 23.66 -4.32
N THR A 19 -5.53 24.11 -5.47
CA THR A 19 -4.68 24.68 -6.51
C THR A 19 -3.87 25.83 -5.94
N PRO A 20 -2.53 25.80 -6.04
CA PRO A 20 -1.69 26.86 -5.50
C PRO A 20 -2.02 28.23 -6.10
N GLU A 21 -2.09 29.25 -5.26
CA GLU A 21 -2.27 30.65 -5.61
C GLU A 21 -0.95 31.42 -5.40
N PRO A 22 -0.03 31.49 -6.39
CA PRO A 22 1.29 32.05 -6.17
C PRO A 22 1.26 33.51 -5.74
N TRP A 23 0.38 34.30 -6.33
CA TRP A 23 0.25 35.72 -5.97
C TRP A 23 -0.06 35.88 -4.46
N LYS A 24 -1.02 35.12 -3.97
CA LYS A 24 -1.40 35.14 -2.56
C LYS A 24 -0.29 34.65 -1.65
N ALA A 25 0.46 33.62 -2.09
CA ALA A 25 1.57 33.07 -1.32
C ALA A 25 2.73 34.08 -1.21
N PHE A 26 3.11 34.72 -2.33
CA PHE A 26 4.21 35.70 -2.34
C PHE A 26 3.85 37.05 -1.71
N ASN A 27 2.56 37.42 -1.71
CA ASN A 27 2.09 38.66 -1.11
C ASN A 27 1.33 38.43 0.22
N ALA A 28 1.48 37.26 0.82
CA ALA A 28 0.92 37.00 2.13
C ALA A 28 1.59 37.90 3.20
N ARG A 29 0.81 38.31 4.16
CA ARG A 29 1.37 38.99 5.33
C ARG A 29 2.23 37.97 6.09
N GLU A 30 3.45 38.38 6.40
CA GLU A 30 4.28 37.57 7.27
C GLU A 30 3.72 37.54 8.68
N ALA A 31 3.86 36.41 9.34
CA ALA A 31 3.50 36.29 10.74
C ALA A 31 4.44 37.17 11.58
N LEU A 32 3.91 37.82 12.59
CA LEU A 32 4.74 38.57 13.54
C LEU A 32 5.78 37.63 14.14
N GLY A 33 7.06 37.87 13.86
CA GLY A 33 8.19 37.04 14.32
C GLY A 33 8.47 37.12 15.84
N VAL A 34 7.51 37.70 16.61
CA VAL A 34 7.61 37.82 18.06
C VAL A 34 6.73 36.77 18.72
N ASN A 35 7.34 35.86 19.45
CA ASN A 35 6.64 34.95 20.35
C ASN A 35 6.41 35.68 21.70
N THR A 36 5.15 36.00 21.97
CA THR A 36 4.79 36.51 23.31
C THR A 36 4.65 35.35 24.27
N TRP A 37 5.41 35.39 25.34
CA TRP A 37 5.32 34.44 26.45
C TRP A 37 4.50 35.08 27.55
N ASP A 38 3.39 34.42 27.92
CA ASP A 38 2.56 34.80 29.05
C ASP A 38 2.70 33.74 30.15
N LEU A 39 3.13 34.18 31.33
CA LEU A 39 3.21 33.32 32.50
C LEU A 39 1.86 33.15 33.19
N TYR A 40 0.80 33.75 32.69
CA TYR A 40 -0.52 33.73 33.29
C TYR A 40 -1.04 32.30 33.50
N ASN A 41 -0.76 31.41 32.54
CA ASN A 41 -1.14 30.00 32.61
C ASN A 41 -0.45 29.22 33.72
N TYR A 42 0.72 29.72 34.22
CA TYR A 42 1.44 29.13 35.34
C TYR A 42 1.01 29.70 36.69
N VAL A 43 0.48 30.93 36.70
CA VAL A 43 0.08 31.62 37.95
C VAL A 43 -1.36 31.31 38.33
N VAL A 44 -2.26 31.13 37.36
CA VAL A 44 -3.73 30.97 37.60
C VAL A 44 -4.15 29.50 37.59
N GLY A 45 -3.24 28.56 37.78
CA GLY A 45 -3.59 27.15 38.02
C GLY A 45 -4.51 26.49 36.99
N ALA A 46 -4.45 26.91 35.72
CA ALA A 46 -5.15 26.25 34.62
C ALA A 46 -4.53 24.88 34.29
N TYR A 47 -4.35 24.05 35.32
CA TYR A 47 -3.79 22.71 35.22
C TYR A 47 -4.73 21.67 34.64
N GLY A 48 -5.97 22.02 34.33
CA GLY A 48 -6.97 21.05 33.87
C GLY A 48 -6.82 20.50 32.45
N GLY A 49 -6.02 21.14 31.58
CA GLY A 49 -6.01 20.79 30.15
C GLY A 49 -4.75 20.17 29.59
N ARG A 50 -3.66 20.10 30.36
CA ARG A 50 -2.34 19.62 29.85
C ARG A 50 -1.86 18.29 30.41
N ILE A 51 -2.53 17.71 31.37
CA ILE A 51 -2.17 16.40 31.91
C ILE A 51 -2.36 15.29 30.88
N GLU A 52 -3.33 15.41 30.01
CA GLU A 52 -3.56 14.42 28.93
C GLU A 52 -2.43 14.38 27.88
N GLN A 53 -1.73 15.49 27.63
CA GLN A 53 -0.60 15.53 26.71
C GLN A 53 0.70 14.91 27.28
N LEU A 54 0.83 14.82 28.58
CA LEU A 54 1.99 14.20 29.24
C LEU A 54 1.89 12.66 29.30
N PHE A 55 0.69 12.11 29.19
CA PHE A 55 0.46 10.66 29.19
C PHE A 55 0.41 10.02 27.79
N SER A 56 0.49 10.79 26.72
CA SER A 56 0.59 10.27 25.34
C SER A 56 2.03 9.91 24.92
N ILE A 57 2.96 9.78 25.86
CA ILE A 57 4.30 9.26 25.62
C ILE A 57 4.25 7.74 25.74
N GLY A 58 3.63 7.10 24.76
CA GLY A 58 3.65 5.67 24.61
C GLY A 58 3.62 5.36 23.13
N GLY A 59 4.80 5.07 22.58
CA GLY A 59 4.98 4.80 21.16
C GLY A 59 4.18 3.60 20.65
N ASP A 60 3.03 3.84 20.08
CA ASP A 60 2.23 2.81 19.44
C ASP A 60 2.31 2.85 17.89
N ASP A 61 3.00 3.85 17.33
CA ASP A 61 3.06 4.03 15.86
C ASP A 61 4.21 3.28 15.16
N ALA A 62 5.07 2.56 15.89
CA ALA A 62 6.20 1.86 15.30
C ALA A 62 5.99 0.36 15.07
N LEU A 63 4.82 -0.17 15.40
CA LEU A 63 4.54 -1.61 15.46
C LEU A 63 4.52 -2.36 14.13
N ASN A 64 4.82 -1.72 12.99
CA ASN A 64 4.62 -2.37 11.68
C ASN A 64 5.68 -2.12 10.60
N LYS A 65 6.94 -1.90 10.97
CA LYS A 65 8.00 -1.68 9.96
C LYS A 65 9.05 -2.81 9.92
N GLY A 66 8.60 -4.04 9.69
CA GLY A 66 9.44 -5.01 9.00
C GLY A 66 9.38 -4.78 7.48
N PRO A 67 10.27 -5.36 6.65
CA PRO A 67 10.13 -5.30 5.21
C PRO A 67 8.92 -6.13 4.79
N LYS A 68 7.72 -5.57 5.00
CA LYS A 68 6.48 -6.10 4.43
C LYS A 68 6.51 -5.75 2.97
N ALA A 69 6.44 -6.75 2.12
CA ALA A 69 6.13 -6.56 0.72
C ALA A 69 4.91 -5.65 0.63
N ILE A 70 5.11 -4.44 0.10
CA ILE A 70 4.06 -3.42 0.02
C ILE A 70 3.12 -3.84 -1.09
N VAL A 71 1.94 -4.31 -0.70
CA VAL A 71 0.85 -4.63 -1.62
C VAL A 71 0.29 -3.32 -2.17
N ASN A 72 0.56 -3.05 -3.43
CA ASN A 72 0.11 -1.82 -4.10
C ASN A 72 -1.30 -2.00 -4.66
N ARG A 73 -2.33 -1.55 -3.93
CA ARG A 73 -3.75 -1.71 -4.29
C ARG A 73 -4.37 -0.52 -5.01
N PHE A 74 -3.82 0.67 -4.81
CA PHE A 74 -4.32 1.89 -5.41
C PHE A 74 -3.23 2.56 -6.21
N LYS A 75 -3.53 2.82 -7.48
CA LYS A 75 -2.70 3.65 -8.35
C LYS A 75 -3.46 4.95 -8.60
N PRO A 76 -3.38 5.94 -7.68
CA PRO A 76 -4.03 7.22 -7.89
C PRO A 76 -3.44 7.89 -9.13
N VAL A 77 -4.28 8.61 -9.86
CA VAL A 77 -3.79 9.44 -10.95
C VAL A 77 -3.15 10.69 -10.35
N VAL A 78 -1.84 10.76 -10.44
CA VAL A 78 -1.06 11.94 -10.04
C VAL A 78 -0.01 12.17 -11.12
N ARG A 79 -0.16 13.28 -11.86
CA ARG A 79 0.83 13.73 -12.83
C ARG A 79 1.14 15.18 -12.57
N PHE A 80 2.41 15.50 -12.67
CA PHE A 80 2.92 16.86 -12.57
C PHE A 80 4.01 17.03 -13.63
N ASP A 81 3.80 17.98 -14.51
CA ASP A 81 4.71 18.26 -15.63
C ASP A 81 5.02 19.75 -15.74
N GLY A 82 6.22 20.06 -16.20
CA GLY A 82 6.74 21.41 -16.38
C GLY A 82 8.08 21.65 -15.69
N PRO A 83 8.57 22.89 -15.63
CA PRO A 83 7.94 24.09 -16.20
C PRO A 83 7.99 24.14 -17.72
N PHE A 84 6.89 24.57 -18.32
CA PHE A 84 6.79 24.83 -19.76
C PHE A 84 6.91 26.32 -20.04
N LEU A 85 7.44 26.68 -21.22
CA LEU A 85 7.51 28.03 -21.69
C LEU A 85 6.45 28.26 -22.76
N LEU A 86 5.59 29.28 -22.58
CA LEU A 86 4.59 29.67 -23.56
C LEU A 86 4.94 31.06 -24.10
N LYS A 87 5.12 31.17 -25.43
CA LYS A 87 5.37 32.44 -26.08
C LYS A 87 4.07 33.24 -26.23
N LYS A 88 4.16 34.56 -26.19
CA LYS A 88 3.00 35.46 -26.38
C LYS A 88 2.22 35.10 -27.64
N GLY A 89 0.90 35.00 -27.53
CA GLY A 89 0.01 34.71 -28.66
C GLY A 89 0.04 33.24 -29.14
N LYS A 90 0.73 32.34 -28.44
CA LYS A 90 0.77 30.91 -28.76
C LYS A 90 -0.11 30.12 -27.81
N THR A 91 -0.57 28.96 -28.28
CA THR A 91 -1.29 27.96 -27.50
C THR A 91 -0.44 26.71 -27.42
N ALA A 92 -0.39 26.06 -26.25
CA ALA A 92 0.21 24.77 -26.07
C ALA A 92 -0.89 23.71 -25.90
N ARG A 93 -0.68 22.56 -26.51
CA ARG A 93 -1.56 21.39 -26.34
C ARG A 93 -0.78 20.28 -25.65
N HIS A 94 -1.35 19.73 -24.59
CA HIS A 94 -0.81 18.60 -23.87
C HIS A 94 -1.75 17.40 -24.05
N THR A 95 -1.18 16.24 -24.36
CA THR A 95 -1.92 15.00 -24.53
C THR A 95 -1.42 13.99 -23.50
N TYR A 96 -2.33 13.46 -22.70
CA TYR A 96 -2.02 12.48 -21.66
C TYR A 96 -2.83 11.21 -21.86
N GLN A 97 -2.14 10.08 -21.81
CA GLN A 97 -2.80 8.80 -21.77
C GLN A 97 -3.17 8.49 -20.31
N MET A 98 -4.47 8.39 -20.06
CA MET A 98 -4.97 8.05 -18.74
C MET A 98 -4.84 6.54 -18.49
N PRO A 99 -4.43 6.11 -17.28
CA PRO A 99 -4.51 4.71 -16.89
C PRO A 99 -5.97 4.24 -16.85
N ASN A 100 -6.20 2.96 -16.52
CA ASN A 100 -7.56 2.47 -16.26
C ASN A 100 -8.09 3.13 -14.98
N TYR A 101 -8.69 4.28 -15.14
CA TYR A 101 -9.20 5.13 -14.08
C TYR A 101 -10.66 5.48 -14.34
N ASN A 102 -11.44 5.48 -13.29
CA ASN A 102 -12.81 5.93 -13.29
C ASN A 102 -13.02 6.88 -12.13
N GLY A 103 -13.32 8.10 -12.44
CA GLY A 103 -13.52 9.12 -11.44
C GLY A 103 -13.37 10.51 -12.02
N ARG A 104 -13.20 11.48 -11.15
CA ARG A 104 -12.99 12.86 -11.52
C ARG A 104 -11.54 13.26 -11.26
N VAL A 105 -10.89 13.82 -12.25
CA VAL A 105 -9.55 14.39 -12.09
C VAL A 105 -9.64 15.91 -12.13
N LYS A 106 -8.85 16.55 -11.31
CA LYS A 106 -8.65 18.00 -11.35
C LYS A 106 -7.38 18.30 -12.12
N ILE A 107 -7.54 19.11 -13.16
CA ILE A 107 -6.45 19.67 -13.96
C ILE A 107 -6.14 21.04 -13.37
N MET A 108 -4.91 21.24 -12.94
CA MET A 108 -4.45 22.47 -12.31
C MET A 108 -3.30 23.06 -13.11
N VAL A 109 -3.36 24.34 -13.38
CA VAL A 109 -2.31 25.11 -14.06
C VAL A 109 -1.88 26.24 -13.14
N VAL A 110 -0.58 26.38 -12.96
CA VAL A 110 0.03 27.50 -12.25
C VAL A 110 1.03 28.16 -13.17
N ALA A 111 0.95 29.46 -13.33
CA ALA A 111 1.77 30.21 -14.26
C ALA A 111 2.41 31.46 -13.61
N GLY A 112 3.60 31.82 -14.09
CA GLY A 112 4.30 33.02 -13.67
C GLY A 112 5.13 33.62 -14.80
N ASN A 113 5.18 34.96 -14.85
CA ASN A 113 6.02 35.71 -15.75
C ASN A 113 6.43 37.04 -15.11
N GLY A 114 7.67 37.13 -14.65
CA GLY A 114 8.11 38.26 -13.84
C GLY A 114 7.29 38.36 -12.55
N GLU A 115 6.63 39.49 -12.33
CA GLU A 115 5.78 39.77 -11.17
C GLU A 115 4.32 39.33 -11.35
N ALA A 116 3.96 38.86 -12.56
CA ALA A 116 2.61 38.40 -12.86
C ALA A 116 2.46 36.89 -12.57
N TYR A 117 1.49 36.55 -11.76
CA TYR A 117 1.18 35.17 -11.37
C TYR A 117 -0.28 34.86 -11.65
N GLY A 118 -0.55 33.62 -11.98
CA GLY A 118 -1.91 33.14 -12.19
C GLY A 118 -2.04 31.65 -11.94
N HIS A 119 -3.26 31.23 -11.67
CA HIS A 119 -3.62 29.83 -11.58
C HIS A 119 -5.01 29.60 -12.16
N ALA A 120 -5.26 28.41 -12.59
CA ALA A 120 -6.58 27.94 -12.99
C ALA A 120 -6.71 26.45 -12.74
N ASP A 121 -7.91 26.00 -12.45
CA ASP A 121 -8.20 24.57 -12.40
C ASP A 121 -9.54 24.23 -13.04
N LYS A 122 -9.66 22.95 -13.41
CA LYS A 122 -10.91 22.40 -13.95
C LYS A 122 -11.02 20.91 -13.59
N SER A 123 -12.17 20.51 -13.07
CA SER A 123 -12.50 19.12 -12.85
C SER A 123 -13.08 18.50 -14.13
N VAL A 124 -12.59 17.31 -14.47
CA VAL A 124 -12.99 16.55 -15.66
C VAL A 124 -13.32 15.13 -15.25
N MET A 125 -14.48 14.64 -15.69
CA MET A 125 -14.86 13.24 -15.49
C MET A 125 -14.13 12.36 -16.52
N VAL A 126 -13.45 11.33 -16.01
CA VAL A 126 -12.79 10.29 -16.82
C VAL A 126 -13.58 9.00 -16.65
N ARG A 127 -14.11 8.49 -17.75
CA ARG A 127 -14.88 7.24 -17.77
C ARG A 127 -14.75 6.56 -19.14
N LYS A 128 -14.92 5.25 -19.15
CA LYS A 128 -14.98 4.43 -20.37
C LYS A 128 -16.37 3.82 -20.52
N PRO A 129 -16.77 3.40 -21.74
CA PRO A 129 -18.04 2.69 -21.98
C PRO A 129 -18.18 1.44 -21.11
N VAL A 130 -17.09 0.69 -20.95
CA VAL A 130 -17.00 -0.49 -20.09
C VAL A 130 -16.04 -0.23 -18.96
N MET A 131 -16.49 -0.41 -17.73
CA MET A 131 -15.66 -0.30 -16.54
C MET A 131 -15.71 -1.56 -15.71
N LEU A 132 -14.65 -1.83 -14.96
CA LEU A 132 -14.46 -3.07 -14.24
C LEU A 132 -13.95 -2.79 -12.82
N LEU A 133 -14.60 -3.41 -11.84
CA LEU A 133 -14.20 -3.44 -10.45
C LEU A 133 -14.10 -4.89 -9.97
N GLY A 134 -12.95 -5.29 -9.47
CA GLY A 134 -12.77 -6.56 -8.79
C GLY A 134 -12.82 -6.38 -7.26
N THR A 135 -13.44 -7.32 -6.56
CA THR A 135 -13.45 -7.30 -5.09
C THR A 135 -12.65 -8.49 -4.56
N LEU A 136 -11.53 -8.18 -3.89
CA LEU A 136 -10.65 -9.19 -3.30
C LEU A 136 -10.25 -8.78 -1.87
N PRO A 137 -10.01 -9.75 -0.96
CA PRO A 137 -9.48 -9.47 0.36
C PRO A 137 -8.02 -8.98 0.27
N ARG A 138 -7.52 -8.42 1.34
CA ARG A 138 -6.10 -7.99 1.41
C ARG A 138 -5.15 -9.15 1.61
N VAL A 139 -5.63 -10.17 2.31
CA VAL A 139 -4.85 -11.34 2.74
C VAL A 139 -5.68 -12.58 2.50
N ILE A 140 -5.02 -13.65 2.07
CA ILE A 140 -5.62 -14.98 1.92
C ILE A 140 -4.64 -16.03 2.44
N GLY A 141 -5.16 -17.14 2.95
CA GLY A 141 -4.36 -18.25 3.46
C GLY A 141 -3.84 -19.16 2.35
N VAL A 142 -2.75 -19.85 2.64
CA VAL A 142 -2.23 -20.93 1.79
C VAL A 142 -3.23 -22.07 1.69
N GLY A 143 -3.56 -22.51 0.48
CA GLY A 143 -4.50 -23.59 0.22
C GLY A 143 -5.97 -23.20 0.26
N GLU A 144 -6.28 -21.94 0.54
CA GLU A 144 -7.67 -21.45 0.56
C GLU A 144 -8.22 -21.23 -0.86
N GLU A 145 -9.52 -21.39 -0.96
CA GLU A 145 -10.31 -21.00 -2.15
C GLU A 145 -11.19 -19.80 -1.84
N MET A 146 -11.39 -18.97 -2.83
CA MET A 146 -12.30 -17.84 -2.73
C MET A 146 -13.03 -17.57 -4.03
N VAL A 147 -14.22 -16.98 -3.92
CA VAL A 147 -14.95 -16.41 -5.05
C VAL A 147 -14.51 -14.96 -5.25
N VAL A 148 -14.20 -14.62 -6.48
CA VAL A 148 -13.79 -13.27 -6.91
C VAL A 148 -14.93 -12.66 -7.71
N PRO A 149 -15.70 -11.73 -7.13
CA PRO A 149 -16.68 -10.96 -7.88
C PRO A 149 -15.97 -9.92 -8.75
N ALA A 150 -16.30 -9.96 -10.05
CA ALA A 150 -15.91 -8.97 -11.04
C ALA A 150 -17.15 -8.21 -11.48
N THR A 151 -17.34 -6.99 -10.98
CA THR A 151 -18.48 -6.14 -11.34
C THR A 151 -18.11 -5.32 -12.57
N VAL A 152 -18.88 -5.51 -13.64
CA VAL A 152 -18.75 -4.76 -14.89
C VAL A 152 -19.85 -3.72 -14.95
N PHE A 153 -19.47 -2.48 -15.23
CA PHE A 153 -20.41 -1.37 -15.42
C PHE A 153 -20.43 -0.95 -16.89
N ALA A 154 -21.60 -1.00 -17.50
CA ALA A 154 -21.87 -0.31 -18.74
C ALA A 154 -22.30 1.12 -18.44
N THR A 155 -21.50 2.10 -18.84
CA THR A 155 -21.73 3.54 -18.54
C THR A 155 -22.68 4.21 -19.53
N GLU A 156 -23.02 3.53 -20.63
CA GLU A 156 -23.93 3.96 -21.69
C GLU A 156 -24.80 2.80 -22.19
N ASP A 157 -25.84 3.12 -22.94
CA ASP A 157 -26.73 2.12 -23.54
C ASP A 157 -26.06 1.46 -24.76
N GLY A 158 -26.45 0.23 -25.06
CA GLY A 158 -25.99 -0.49 -26.25
C GLY A 158 -24.51 -0.88 -26.21
N VAL A 159 -23.97 -1.17 -25.05
CA VAL A 159 -22.61 -1.73 -24.93
C VAL A 159 -22.54 -3.14 -25.55
N GLY A 160 -23.62 -3.91 -25.45
CA GLY A 160 -23.70 -5.25 -26.01
C GLY A 160 -22.92 -6.28 -25.18
N ALA A 161 -22.32 -7.25 -25.88
CA ALA A 161 -21.57 -8.32 -25.24
C ALA A 161 -20.23 -7.82 -24.68
N VAL A 162 -19.95 -8.20 -23.42
CA VAL A 162 -18.69 -7.93 -22.72
C VAL A 162 -18.11 -9.25 -22.25
N ASN A 163 -16.91 -9.57 -22.71
CA ASN A 163 -16.17 -10.74 -22.26
C ASN A 163 -15.29 -10.38 -21.07
N VAL A 164 -15.50 -11.06 -19.95
CA VAL A 164 -14.75 -10.89 -18.71
C VAL A 164 -13.85 -12.08 -18.53
N SER A 165 -12.56 -11.86 -18.37
CA SER A 165 -11.56 -12.91 -18.12
C SER A 165 -10.76 -12.63 -16.88
N ILE A 166 -10.27 -13.70 -16.23
CA ILE A 166 -9.42 -13.63 -15.04
C ILE A 166 -8.13 -14.40 -15.27
N ALA A 167 -7.03 -13.85 -14.76
CA ALA A 167 -5.73 -14.49 -14.71
C ALA A 167 -5.08 -14.27 -13.33
N CYS A 168 -4.28 -15.25 -12.90
CA CYS A 168 -3.58 -15.23 -11.61
C CYS A 168 -2.08 -15.46 -11.80
N SER A 169 -1.28 -14.98 -10.84
CA SER A 169 0.15 -15.31 -10.73
C SER A 169 0.37 -16.80 -10.40
N SER A 170 1.59 -17.27 -10.59
CA SER A 170 1.98 -18.69 -10.49
C SER A 170 1.67 -19.37 -9.13
N ASN A 171 1.56 -18.59 -8.05
CA ASN A 171 1.23 -19.04 -6.70
C ASN A 171 -0.29 -19.19 -6.45
N MET A 172 -1.10 -18.92 -7.46
CA MET A 172 -2.54 -19.11 -7.48
C MET A 172 -2.98 -19.81 -8.76
N GLU A 173 -4.21 -20.29 -8.79
CA GLU A 173 -4.83 -20.88 -9.97
C GLU A 173 -6.32 -20.51 -10.05
N VAL A 174 -6.84 -20.41 -11.24
CA VAL A 174 -8.29 -20.24 -11.47
C VAL A 174 -8.93 -21.62 -11.46
N VAL A 175 -9.99 -21.78 -10.67
CA VAL A 175 -10.75 -23.04 -10.58
C VAL A 175 -11.99 -22.92 -11.44
N GLY A 176 -12.04 -23.68 -12.52
CA GLY A 176 -13.14 -23.66 -13.49
C GLY A 176 -12.90 -22.69 -14.64
N GLU A 177 -13.96 -22.02 -15.08
CA GLU A 177 -13.90 -21.15 -16.25
C GLU A 177 -13.09 -19.87 -15.98
N THR A 178 -12.24 -19.52 -16.92
CA THR A 178 -11.43 -18.31 -16.88
C THR A 178 -12.07 -17.12 -17.59
N THR A 179 -13.18 -17.35 -18.29
CA THR A 179 -13.90 -16.33 -19.08
C THR A 179 -15.40 -16.45 -18.89
N ARG A 180 -16.06 -15.31 -18.78
CA ARG A 180 -17.52 -15.17 -18.70
C ARG A 180 -17.97 -14.09 -19.67
N SER A 181 -19.15 -14.29 -20.32
CA SER A 181 -19.74 -13.27 -21.17
C SER A 181 -20.96 -12.67 -20.47
N LEU A 182 -21.02 -11.34 -20.47
CA LEU A 182 -22.13 -10.53 -19.95
C LEU A 182 -22.72 -9.75 -21.11
N SER A 183 -24.02 -9.42 -21.06
CA SER A 183 -24.69 -8.64 -22.10
C SER A 183 -25.41 -7.43 -21.52
N PHE A 184 -25.16 -6.26 -22.11
CA PHE A 184 -25.72 -4.98 -21.67
C PHE A 184 -26.50 -4.31 -22.80
N GLU A 185 -27.81 -4.37 -22.72
CA GLU A 185 -28.70 -3.61 -23.62
C GLU A 185 -28.81 -2.15 -23.17
N ARG A 186 -28.81 -1.93 -21.84
CA ARG A 186 -28.86 -0.62 -21.19
C ARG A 186 -27.71 -0.43 -20.25
N LYS A 187 -27.45 0.84 -19.90
CA LYS A 187 -26.50 1.16 -18.83
C LYS A 187 -26.89 0.46 -17.53
N GLY A 188 -25.91 -0.04 -16.82
CA GLY A 188 -26.11 -0.78 -15.57
C GLY A 188 -24.88 -1.56 -15.19
N ASP A 189 -25.03 -2.44 -14.23
CA ASP A 189 -23.94 -3.29 -13.76
C ASP A 189 -24.38 -4.77 -13.73
N GLN A 190 -23.42 -5.64 -13.96
CA GLN A 190 -23.56 -7.09 -13.83
C GLN A 190 -22.27 -7.67 -13.22
N GLN A 191 -22.41 -8.83 -12.57
CA GLN A 191 -21.27 -9.51 -11.97
C GLN A 191 -20.91 -10.80 -12.69
N ALA A 192 -19.64 -10.98 -12.98
CA ALA A 192 -19.03 -12.26 -13.30
C ALA A 192 -18.34 -12.81 -12.05
N LEU A 193 -18.65 -14.04 -11.67
CA LEU A 193 -18.06 -14.70 -10.50
C LEU A 193 -17.01 -15.69 -10.97
N PHE A 194 -15.80 -15.56 -10.46
CA PHE A 194 -14.69 -16.48 -10.68
C PHE A 194 -14.27 -17.13 -9.38
N ARG A 195 -13.69 -18.31 -9.45
CA ARG A 195 -13.13 -18.99 -8.29
C ARG A 195 -11.63 -19.12 -8.46
N ILE A 196 -10.88 -18.76 -7.42
CA ILE A 196 -9.43 -18.94 -7.37
C ILE A 196 -9.05 -19.79 -6.17
N ARG A 197 -7.95 -20.52 -6.31
CA ARG A 197 -7.32 -21.32 -5.24
C ARG A 197 -5.89 -20.87 -5.08
N VAL A 198 -5.46 -20.70 -3.83
CA VAL A 198 -4.06 -20.41 -3.48
C VAL A 198 -3.28 -21.71 -3.36
N LYS A 199 -2.13 -21.76 -4.03
CA LYS A 199 -1.20 -22.89 -3.92
C LYS A 199 -0.42 -22.87 -2.60
N LYS A 200 0.50 -23.79 -2.41
CA LYS A 200 1.18 -24.00 -1.14
C LYS A 200 2.24 -22.95 -0.76
N ASN A 201 2.52 -21.98 -1.62
CA ASN A 201 3.61 -21.03 -1.41
C ASN A 201 3.10 -19.67 -0.91
N PRO A 202 3.53 -19.20 0.27
CA PRO A 202 3.25 -17.85 0.73
C PRO A 202 3.96 -16.81 -0.16
N GLY A 203 3.52 -15.57 -0.09
CA GLY A 203 4.10 -14.47 -0.86
C GLY A 203 3.05 -13.48 -1.34
N ILE A 204 3.34 -12.76 -2.42
CA ILE A 204 2.38 -11.86 -3.06
C ILE A 204 1.74 -12.59 -4.24
N GLY A 205 0.41 -12.65 -4.22
CA GLY A 205 -0.39 -13.10 -5.33
C GLY A 205 -0.90 -11.90 -6.14
N LYS A 206 -0.94 -12.02 -7.46
CA LYS A 206 -1.48 -11.02 -8.37
C LYS A 206 -2.66 -11.59 -9.11
N VAL A 207 -3.77 -10.85 -9.12
CA VAL A 207 -4.98 -11.16 -9.87
C VAL A 207 -5.21 -10.05 -10.89
N THR A 208 -5.41 -10.44 -12.14
CA THR A 208 -5.73 -9.54 -13.24
C THR A 208 -7.07 -9.96 -13.83
N ILE A 209 -8.03 -9.05 -13.80
CA ILE A 209 -9.34 -9.23 -14.42
C ILE A 209 -9.43 -8.27 -15.59
N THR A 210 -9.97 -8.75 -16.71
CA THR A 210 -10.12 -7.96 -17.94
C THR A 210 -11.56 -8.03 -18.41
N ALA A 211 -12.17 -6.89 -18.70
CA ALA A 211 -13.45 -6.80 -19.37
C ALA A 211 -13.26 -6.13 -20.74
N ALA A 212 -13.68 -6.80 -21.81
CA ALA A 212 -13.55 -6.30 -23.17
C ALA A 212 -14.93 -6.29 -23.85
N GLY A 213 -15.33 -5.15 -24.37
CA GLY A 213 -16.59 -4.94 -25.07
C GLY A 213 -16.64 -3.60 -25.77
N LYS A 214 -17.47 -3.47 -26.81
CA LYS A 214 -17.67 -2.25 -27.60
C LYS A 214 -16.35 -1.61 -28.09
N GLY A 215 -15.36 -2.44 -28.47
CA GLY A 215 -14.05 -1.94 -28.93
C GLY A 215 -13.15 -1.37 -27.84
N ASP A 216 -13.55 -1.42 -26.58
CA ASP A 216 -12.75 -0.94 -25.43
C ASP A 216 -12.41 -2.09 -24.47
N LYS A 217 -11.39 -1.86 -23.66
CA LYS A 217 -10.86 -2.81 -22.68
C LYS A 217 -10.65 -2.12 -21.35
N SER A 218 -11.20 -2.71 -20.30
CA SER A 218 -10.96 -2.32 -18.91
C SER A 218 -10.20 -3.42 -18.18
N VAL A 219 -9.15 -3.08 -17.47
CA VAL A 219 -8.30 -4.03 -16.73
C VAL A 219 -8.27 -3.63 -15.26
N TYR A 220 -8.60 -4.58 -14.40
CA TYR A 220 -8.44 -4.45 -12.95
C TYR A 220 -7.33 -5.37 -12.49
N GLU A 221 -6.30 -4.80 -11.91
CA GLU A 221 -5.13 -5.52 -11.41
C GLU A 221 -4.96 -5.22 -9.93
N THR A 222 -4.82 -6.26 -9.13
CA THR A 222 -4.62 -6.12 -7.69
C THR A 222 -3.68 -7.19 -7.16
N GLU A 223 -2.97 -6.84 -6.12
CA GLU A 223 -2.11 -7.74 -5.38
C GLU A 223 -2.75 -8.07 -4.03
N LEU A 224 -2.53 -9.28 -3.56
CA LEU A 224 -2.96 -9.76 -2.25
C LEU A 224 -1.83 -10.52 -1.59
N GLU A 225 -1.76 -10.42 -0.27
CA GLU A 225 -0.75 -11.11 0.50
C GLU A 225 -1.22 -12.53 0.83
N ILE A 226 -0.42 -13.53 0.44
CA ILE A 226 -0.65 -14.93 0.76
C ILE A 226 0.15 -15.26 2.01
N ARG A 227 -0.53 -15.55 3.11
CA ARG A 227 0.08 -15.85 4.41
C ARG A 227 -0.18 -17.29 4.85
N THR A 228 0.73 -17.82 5.63
CA THR A 228 0.45 -19.02 6.40
C THR A 228 -0.45 -18.68 7.59
N VAL A 229 -1.56 -19.40 7.74
CA VAL A 229 -2.51 -19.19 8.85
C VAL A 229 -1.99 -19.79 10.15
N ARG A 230 -1.01 -20.70 10.07
CA ARG A 230 -0.47 -21.42 11.23
C ARG A 230 0.56 -20.57 11.96
N ARG A 231 0.49 -20.60 13.29
CA ARG A 231 1.51 -19.99 14.16
C ARG A 231 2.85 -20.69 13.95
N PRO A 232 3.97 -19.98 14.05
CA PRO A 232 5.30 -20.60 14.07
C PRO A 232 5.37 -21.65 15.17
N GLN A 233 5.87 -22.84 14.85
CA GLN A 233 6.14 -23.90 15.81
C GLN A 233 7.64 -24.06 15.92
N VAL A 234 8.15 -24.07 17.14
CA VAL A 234 9.55 -24.35 17.44
C VAL A 234 9.62 -25.71 18.12
N LYS A 235 10.40 -26.62 17.54
CA LYS A 235 10.75 -27.89 18.15
C LYS A 235 12.24 -27.87 18.45
N VAL A 236 12.60 -28.08 19.70
CA VAL A 236 14.00 -28.20 20.12
C VAL A 236 14.26 -29.67 20.47
N THR A 237 15.31 -30.24 19.91
CA THR A 237 15.83 -31.55 20.29
C THR A 237 17.26 -31.34 20.74
N ALA A 238 17.60 -31.81 21.92
CA ALA A 238 18.94 -31.70 22.48
C ALA A 238 19.47 -33.09 22.80
N ALA A 239 20.76 -33.31 22.57
CA ALA A 239 21.47 -34.54 22.91
C ALA A 239 22.87 -34.18 23.41
N THR A 240 23.37 -34.96 24.35
CA THR A 240 24.77 -34.92 24.78
C THR A 240 25.55 -35.99 24.02
N LEU A 241 26.62 -35.58 23.38
CA LEU A 241 27.46 -36.45 22.57
C LEU A 241 28.77 -36.75 23.31
N GLU A 242 28.97 -38.03 23.67
CA GLU A 242 30.21 -38.49 24.29
C GLU A 242 31.34 -38.63 23.25
N VAL A 243 32.56 -38.51 23.69
CA VAL A 243 33.74 -38.66 22.83
C VAL A 243 33.74 -40.03 22.10
N GLY A 244 33.90 -40.01 20.80
CA GLY A 244 33.88 -41.20 19.94
C GLY A 244 32.49 -41.76 19.59
N LYS A 245 31.39 -41.11 20.04
CA LYS A 245 30.02 -41.47 19.67
C LYS A 245 29.49 -40.63 18.52
N SER A 246 28.45 -41.10 17.87
CA SER A 246 27.72 -40.40 16.84
C SER A 246 26.24 -40.23 17.24
N TRP A 247 25.64 -39.11 16.85
CA TRP A 247 24.22 -38.85 17.02
C TRP A 247 23.56 -38.69 15.65
N LYS A 248 22.39 -39.27 15.49
CA LYS A 248 21.58 -39.17 14.28
C LYS A 248 20.15 -38.91 14.66
N GLU A 249 19.55 -37.89 14.09
CA GLU A 249 18.15 -37.52 14.30
C GLU A 249 17.43 -37.32 12.98
N THR A 250 16.18 -37.71 12.91
CA THR A 250 15.31 -37.44 11.78
C THR A 250 14.39 -36.27 12.10
N VAL A 251 14.57 -35.15 11.44
CA VAL A 251 13.81 -33.95 11.70
C VAL A 251 12.63 -33.86 10.74
N ALA A 252 11.42 -33.85 11.28
CA ALA A 252 10.22 -33.54 10.51
C ALA A 252 10.08 -32.03 10.28
N MET A 253 9.74 -31.65 9.07
CA MET A 253 9.49 -30.27 8.65
C MET A 253 7.99 -30.02 8.54
N PRO A 254 7.26 -29.71 9.65
CA PRO A 254 5.80 -29.65 9.67
C PRO A 254 5.22 -28.38 9.05
N GLY A 255 6.04 -27.36 8.79
CA GLY A 255 5.62 -26.10 8.21
C GLY A 255 5.32 -26.19 6.72
N ALA A 256 4.69 -25.16 6.17
CA ALA A 256 4.49 -25.02 4.75
C ALA A 256 5.84 -24.97 4.00
N THR A 257 5.85 -25.42 2.75
CA THR A 257 7.06 -25.38 1.91
C THR A 257 7.66 -23.98 1.84
N GLY A 258 8.95 -23.85 2.10
CA GLY A 258 9.66 -22.57 2.11
C GLY A 258 9.56 -21.79 3.43
N THR A 259 8.82 -22.27 4.45
CA THR A 259 8.71 -21.60 5.76
C THR A 259 9.42 -22.34 6.88
N ASN A 260 9.99 -23.50 6.60
CA ASN A 260 10.74 -24.28 7.59
C ASN A 260 12.17 -23.77 7.68
N GLN A 261 12.65 -23.62 8.91
CA GLN A 261 14.04 -23.28 9.20
C GLN A 261 14.58 -24.32 10.20
N LEU A 262 15.75 -24.86 9.92
CA LEU A 262 16.47 -25.75 10.81
C LEU A 262 17.78 -25.09 11.22
N THR A 263 18.02 -25.05 12.52
CA THR A 263 19.30 -24.61 13.08
C THR A 263 19.90 -25.78 13.86
N LEU A 264 21.14 -26.14 13.54
CA LEU A 264 21.95 -27.09 14.32
C LEU A 264 23.00 -26.28 15.08
N GLU A 265 22.97 -26.45 16.40
CA GLU A 265 23.95 -25.83 17.29
C GLU A 265 24.75 -26.93 17.97
N VAL A 266 26.06 -26.86 17.91
CA VAL A 266 26.99 -27.79 18.55
C VAL A 266 27.91 -26.97 19.46
N SER A 267 27.92 -27.29 20.74
CA SER A 267 28.69 -26.54 21.75
C SER A 267 29.24 -27.51 22.80
N ASP A 268 30.38 -27.20 23.35
CA ASP A 268 30.99 -27.85 24.49
C ASP A 268 30.52 -27.26 25.84
N ILE A 269 29.78 -26.19 25.79
CA ILE A 269 29.16 -25.50 26.93
C ILE A 269 27.62 -25.67 26.83
N ALA A 270 26.95 -25.73 27.99
CA ALA A 270 25.50 -25.77 27.99
C ALA A 270 24.90 -24.60 27.13
N PRO A 271 24.10 -24.89 26.08
CA PRO A 271 23.69 -23.90 25.13
C PRO A 271 22.80 -22.85 25.80
N VAL A 272 23.30 -21.63 25.85
CA VAL A 272 22.45 -20.45 26.10
C VAL A 272 21.89 -20.03 24.75
N ASN A 273 20.57 -20.12 24.56
CA ASN A 273 19.94 -19.76 23.29
C ASN A 273 20.02 -18.23 23.05
N VAL A 274 21.21 -17.77 22.76
CA VAL A 274 21.52 -16.35 22.54
C VAL A 274 20.85 -15.86 21.26
N SER A 275 20.85 -16.67 20.19
CA SER A 275 20.31 -16.29 18.89
C SER A 275 18.80 -15.97 18.93
N SER A 276 18.04 -16.77 19.67
CA SER A 276 16.60 -16.52 19.84
C SER A 276 16.33 -15.25 20.65
N ARG A 277 17.11 -15.01 21.72
CA ARG A 277 16.99 -13.80 22.53
C ARG A 277 17.41 -12.56 21.76
N LEU A 278 18.47 -12.69 20.97
CA LEU A 278 18.97 -11.62 20.13
C LEU A 278 17.94 -11.23 19.04
N SER A 279 17.38 -12.22 18.36
CA SER A 279 16.31 -11.99 17.38
C SER A 279 15.09 -11.30 18.00
N TYR A 280 14.74 -11.66 19.24
CA TYR A 280 13.70 -10.97 19.99
C TYR A 280 14.06 -9.51 20.27
N LEU A 281 15.27 -9.24 20.79
CA LEU A 281 15.74 -7.88 21.08
C LEU A 281 15.79 -7.01 19.83
N LEU A 282 16.28 -7.53 18.71
CA LEU A 282 16.35 -6.81 17.44
C LEU A 282 14.96 -6.49 16.87
N GLY A 283 13.99 -7.38 17.09
CA GLY A 283 12.61 -7.22 16.66
C GLY A 283 11.71 -6.45 17.64
N TYR A 284 12.22 -6.02 18.78
CA TYR A 284 11.42 -5.38 19.82
C TYR A 284 10.88 -4.03 19.35
N PRO A 285 9.54 -3.82 19.34
CA PRO A 285 8.92 -2.77 18.54
C PRO A 285 8.86 -1.40 19.21
N HIS A 286 9.26 -1.27 20.45
CA HIS A 286 9.09 -0.03 21.21
C HIS A 286 10.29 0.93 21.03
N GLY A 287 10.05 2.23 21.18
CA GLY A 287 10.98 3.30 20.81
C GLY A 287 11.41 4.24 21.95
N CYS A 288 11.24 3.87 23.23
CA CYS A 288 11.81 4.66 24.32
C CYS A 288 13.35 4.51 24.34
N LEU A 289 14.04 5.46 25.00
CA LEU A 289 15.51 5.50 25.03
C LEU A 289 16.13 4.20 25.53
N GLU A 290 15.60 3.63 26.61
CA GLU A 290 16.03 2.35 27.16
C GLU A 290 15.92 1.22 26.13
N GLN A 291 14.81 1.14 25.44
CA GLN A 291 14.55 0.10 24.45
C GLN A 291 15.41 0.25 23.19
N ILE A 292 15.65 1.48 22.73
CA ILE A 292 16.58 1.77 21.65
C ILE A 292 17.99 1.36 22.05
N THR A 293 18.42 1.66 23.27
CA THR A 293 19.73 1.28 23.79
C THR A 293 19.85 -0.24 23.93
N SER A 294 18.84 -0.90 24.50
CA SER A 294 18.79 -2.37 24.63
C SER A 294 18.77 -3.10 23.28
N LYS A 295 18.22 -2.46 22.25
CA LYS A 295 18.24 -2.97 20.89
C LYS A 295 19.56 -2.71 20.18
N GLY A 296 20.17 -1.55 20.40
CA GLY A 296 21.41 -1.12 19.73
C GLY A 296 22.66 -1.77 20.32
N PHE A 297 22.74 -1.89 21.63
CA PHE A 297 23.91 -2.39 22.32
C PHE A 297 24.35 -3.80 21.90
N PRO A 298 23.46 -4.82 21.79
CA PRO A 298 23.86 -6.14 21.31
C PRO A 298 24.43 -6.16 19.90
N GLN A 299 24.04 -5.21 19.04
CA GLN A 299 24.52 -5.15 17.66
C GLN A 299 26.01 -4.81 17.55
N LEU A 300 26.59 -4.22 18.59
CA LEU A 300 28.04 -3.95 18.65
C LEU A 300 28.88 -5.23 18.77
N TYR A 301 28.27 -6.34 19.17
CA TYR A 301 28.95 -7.62 19.42
C TYR A 301 28.55 -8.71 18.43
N ILE A 302 27.76 -8.38 17.43
CA ILE A 302 27.40 -9.28 16.34
C ILE A 302 28.28 -8.92 15.15
N SER A 303 29.25 -9.77 14.86
CA SER A 303 30.12 -9.66 13.68
C SER A 303 29.63 -10.63 12.60
#